data_9cfa8943401da70c0b239a17ac77279a
#
_entry.id   9cfa8943401da70c0b239a17ac77279a
#
_cell.length_a   1.000
_cell.length_b   1.000
_cell.length_c   1.000
_cell.angle_alpha   90.00
_cell.angle_beta   90.00
_cell.angle_gamma   90.00
#
_symmetry.space_group_name_H-M   'P 1'
#
loop_
_entity.id
_entity.type
_entity.pdbx_description
1 polymer ?
#
loop_
_entity_poly.entity_id
_entity_poly.type
_entity_poly.pdbx_seq_one_letter_code
_entity_poly.pdbx_strand_id
1 'polypeptide(L)'
;PRLISSAASDVYKRQPGGYFKREARPTEAETLTSRLIDRPIRPLFPDNFKNEVQIMCTVLSIDPDYTADIAAMIGASAALTISGIPFQGPLGAARVGFIDGNYVLNPSREELNDSFLDMVVGGTRDAVLMVESEAKELNEDLMLGAVLFAHQNMQVVIENCLKLLSLIHI
;
A
#
# COMPACT_ATOMS: atom_id res chain seq x y z
N PRO A 1 -6.23 -14.59 -12.17
CA PRO A 1 -4.83 -14.71 -11.75
C PRO A 1 -4.74 -14.86 -10.23
N ARG A 2 -3.89 -15.81 -9.77
CA ARG A 2 -3.54 -15.86 -8.35
C ARG A 2 -2.37 -14.91 -8.14
N LEU A 3 -2.59 -13.81 -7.42
CA LEU A 3 -1.52 -12.99 -6.91
C LEU A 3 -0.96 -13.68 -5.66
N ILE A 4 0.30 -14.08 -5.74
CA ILE A 4 1.05 -14.54 -4.56
C ILE A 4 1.91 -13.33 -4.19
N SER A 5 1.50 -12.59 -3.17
CA SER A 5 2.31 -11.53 -2.60
C SER A 5 3.13 -12.11 -1.45
N SER A 6 4.44 -11.96 -1.50
CA SER A 6 5.27 -12.17 -0.32
C SER A 6 5.47 -10.81 0.35
N ALA A 7 5.19 -10.76 1.62
CA ALA A 7 5.28 -9.55 2.39
C ALA A 7 6.73 -9.07 2.52
N ALA A 8 6.89 -7.74 2.63
CA ALA A 8 8.16 -7.12 2.94
C ALA A 8 8.78 -7.74 4.20
N SER A 9 10.02 -8.21 4.09
CA SER A 9 10.74 -8.67 5.27
C SER A 9 11.12 -7.45 6.12
N ASP A 10 10.60 -7.42 7.32
CA ASP A 10 10.90 -6.37 8.28
C ASP A 10 12.35 -6.49 8.74
N VAL A 11 13.16 -5.49 8.48
CA VAL A 11 14.59 -5.45 8.85
C VAL A 11 14.78 -5.54 10.36
N TYR A 12 13.79 -5.13 11.15
CA TYR A 12 13.82 -5.23 12.62
C TYR A 12 13.81 -6.66 13.17
N LYS A 13 13.48 -7.66 12.35
CA LYS A 13 13.35 -9.05 12.79
C LYS A 13 14.59 -9.91 12.59
N ARG A 14 15.74 -9.34 12.26
CA ARG A 14 17.02 -10.05 12.29
C ARG A 14 17.59 -10.29 13.68
N GLN A 15 16.82 -10.09 14.75
CA GLN A 15 17.17 -10.69 16.02
C GLN A 15 17.02 -12.21 15.90
N PRO A 16 17.99 -13.01 16.38
CA PRO A 16 17.88 -14.46 16.36
C PRO A 16 16.56 -14.84 17.01
N GLY A 17 15.63 -15.30 16.18
CA GLY A 17 14.29 -15.68 16.60
C GLY A 17 14.40 -16.88 17.54
N GLY A 18 13.60 -16.89 18.62
CA GLY A 18 13.50 -18.06 19.46
C GLY A 18 13.05 -19.28 18.64
N TYR A 19 13.30 -20.46 19.17
CA TYR A 19 13.01 -21.79 18.59
C TYR A 19 11.62 -21.93 17.92
N PHE A 20 10.64 -21.11 18.31
CA PHE A 20 9.28 -21.11 17.77
C PHE A 20 9.04 -20.17 16.59
N LYS A 21 9.97 -19.29 16.23
CA LYS A 21 9.86 -18.41 15.04
C LYS A 21 10.53 -19.11 13.85
N ARG A 22 9.72 -19.84 13.09
CA ARG A 22 10.17 -20.34 11.78
C ARG A 22 10.13 -19.18 10.78
N GLU A 23 11.26 -18.88 10.15
CA GLU A 23 11.38 -17.86 9.08
C GLU A 23 10.41 -18.09 7.90
N ALA A 24 9.88 -19.30 7.76
CA ALA A 24 8.97 -19.71 6.68
C ALA A 24 7.51 -19.23 6.84
N ARG A 25 7.11 -18.66 7.97
CA ARG A 25 5.76 -18.16 8.16
C ARG A 25 5.75 -16.64 8.23
N PRO A 26 4.96 -15.96 7.36
CA PRO A 26 4.74 -14.52 7.47
C PRO A 26 4.20 -14.16 8.84
N THR A 27 4.60 -13.02 9.34
CA THR A 27 3.99 -12.44 10.55
C THR A 27 2.61 -11.90 10.21
N GLU A 28 1.84 -11.57 11.24
CA GLU A 28 0.52 -10.96 11.06
C GLU A 28 0.61 -9.65 10.28
N ALA A 29 1.55 -8.77 10.63
CA ALA A 29 1.79 -7.51 9.92
C ALA A 29 2.18 -7.73 8.45
N GLU A 30 3.03 -8.72 8.16
CA GLU A 30 3.38 -9.08 6.78
C GLU A 30 2.17 -9.61 6.00
N THR A 31 1.34 -10.39 6.65
CA THR A 31 0.11 -10.91 6.04
C THR A 31 -0.87 -9.78 5.73
N LEU A 32 -1.03 -8.81 6.64
CA LEU A 32 -1.87 -7.63 6.42
C LEU A 32 -1.33 -6.76 5.28
N THR A 33 -0.03 -6.47 5.27
CA THR A 33 0.62 -5.71 4.17
C THR A 33 0.44 -6.42 2.83
N SER A 34 0.59 -7.74 2.81
CA SER A 34 0.34 -8.57 1.61
C SER A 34 -1.09 -8.39 1.09
N ARG A 35 -2.07 -8.36 1.99
CA ARG A 35 -3.48 -8.13 1.62
C ARG A 35 -3.74 -6.71 1.14
N LEU A 36 -3.10 -5.71 1.75
CA LEU A 36 -3.17 -4.32 1.30
C LEU A 36 -2.65 -4.16 -0.13
N ILE A 37 -1.61 -4.91 -0.52
CA ILE A 37 -1.05 -4.92 -1.87
C ILE A 37 -1.98 -5.67 -2.83
N ASP A 38 -2.42 -6.87 -2.46
CA ASP A 38 -3.20 -7.76 -3.33
C ASP A 38 -4.59 -7.20 -3.69
N ARG A 39 -5.32 -6.68 -2.71
CA ARG A 39 -6.72 -6.25 -2.88
C ARG A 39 -6.92 -5.19 -3.96
N PRO A 40 -6.16 -4.08 -4.01
CA PRO A 40 -6.34 -3.07 -5.05
C PRO A 40 -5.69 -3.43 -6.38
N ILE A 41 -4.69 -4.31 -6.40
CA ILE A 41 -3.97 -4.72 -7.62
C ILE A 41 -4.75 -5.77 -8.40
N ARG A 42 -5.39 -6.71 -7.72
CA ARG A 42 -6.09 -7.83 -8.35
C ARG A 42 -7.15 -7.42 -9.39
N PRO A 43 -8.04 -6.45 -9.13
CA PRO A 43 -9.06 -6.03 -10.10
C PRO A 43 -8.48 -5.30 -11.32
N LEU A 44 -7.21 -4.90 -11.29
CA LEU A 44 -6.56 -4.20 -12.40
C LEU A 44 -5.98 -5.15 -13.46
N PHE A 45 -6.15 -6.46 -13.30
CA PHE A 45 -5.82 -7.43 -14.34
C PHE A 45 -7.04 -7.77 -15.18
N PRO A 46 -6.90 -7.90 -16.52
CA PRO A 46 -7.99 -8.32 -17.39
C PRO A 46 -8.50 -9.73 -17.05
N ASP A 47 -9.78 -9.99 -17.21
CA ASP A 47 -10.42 -11.28 -16.90
C ASP A 47 -9.84 -12.47 -17.70
N ASN A 48 -9.32 -12.21 -18.90
CA ASN A 48 -8.70 -13.21 -19.77
C ASN A 48 -7.24 -13.53 -19.40
N PHE A 49 -6.61 -12.77 -18.51
CA PHE A 49 -5.25 -13.02 -18.05
C PHE A 49 -5.26 -14.11 -16.96
N LYS A 50 -4.77 -15.30 -17.29
CA LYS A 50 -4.80 -16.48 -16.42
C LYS A 50 -3.45 -16.86 -15.82
N ASN A 51 -2.38 -16.17 -16.21
CA ASN A 51 -1.04 -16.43 -15.70
C ASN A 51 -0.92 -16.06 -14.23
N GLU A 52 -0.11 -16.82 -13.49
CA GLU A 52 0.24 -16.46 -12.12
C GLU A 52 1.20 -15.27 -12.11
N VAL A 53 0.96 -14.34 -11.20
CA VAL A 53 1.83 -13.18 -10.95
C VAL A 53 2.30 -13.24 -9.51
N GLN A 54 3.60 -13.20 -9.31
CA GLN A 54 4.22 -13.15 -8.00
C GLN A 54 4.85 -11.76 -7.79
N ILE A 55 4.47 -11.10 -6.69
CA ILE A 55 5.04 -9.82 -6.27
C ILE A 55 5.84 -10.07 -4.99
N MET A 56 7.13 -9.74 -5.02
CA MET A 56 8.02 -9.83 -3.87
C MET A 56 8.49 -8.43 -3.50
N CYS A 57 8.16 -7.97 -2.29
CA CYS A 57 8.62 -6.71 -1.75
C CYS A 57 9.70 -6.97 -0.70
N THR A 58 10.89 -6.38 -0.85
CA THR A 58 11.98 -6.48 0.10
C THR A 58 12.30 -5.11 0.65
N VAL A 59 12.18 -4.94 1.97
CA VAL A 59 12.56 -3.71 2.64
C VAL A 59 14.07 -3.69 2.81
N LEU A 60 14.75 -2.74 2.16
CA LEU A 60 16.20 -2.57 2.26
C LEU A 60 16.60 -1.61 3.37
N SER A 61 15.78 -0.61 3.63
CA SER A 61 15.98 0.39 4.68
C SER A 61 14.63 0.87 5.17
N ILE A 62 14.49 1.12 6.45
CA ILE A 62 13.25 1.61 7.07
C ILE A 62 13.57 2.63 8.14
N ASP A 63 12.75 3.67 8.20
CA ASP A 63 12.68 4.58 9.34
C ASP A 63 11.75 3.96 10.40
N PRO A 64 12.18 3.85 11.67
CA PRO A 64 11.36 3.29 12.75
C PRO A 64 10.05 4.03 12.97
N ASP A 65 9.98 5.30 12.63
CA ASP A 65 8.80 6.14 12.85
C ASP A 65 7.70 5.92 11.83
N TYR A 66 7.99 5.24 10.71
CA TYR A 66 7.04 4.98 9.64
C TYR A 66 6.82 3.49 9.38
N THR A 67 5.69 3.16 8.74
CA THR A 67 5.40 1.80 8.25
C THR A 67 5.81 1.66 6.78
N ALA A 68 6.27 0.46 6.39
CA ALA A 68 6.73 0.21 5.03
C ALA A 68 5.61 -0.14 4.03
N ASP A 69 4.38 -0.27 4.50
CA ASP A 69 3.24 -0.78 3.73
C ASP A 69 2.86 0.11 2.53
N ILE A 70 2.77 1.43 2.74
CA ILE A 70 2.46 2.37 1.64
C ILE A 70 3.58 2.36 0.59
N ALA A 71 4.84 2.37 1.03
CA ALA A 71 5.98 2.27 0.11
C ALA A 71 5.99 0.94 -0.66
N ALA A 72 5.61 -0.17 -0.01
CA ALA A 72 5.49 -1.47 -0.65
C ALA A 72 4.37 -1.51 -1.69
N MET A 73 3.20 -0.90 -1.41
CA MET A 73 2.09 -0.78 -2.37
C MET A 73 2.52 0.02 -3.61
N ILE A 74 3.19 1.16 -3.40
CA ILE A 74 3.68 2.02 -4.48
C ILE A 74 4.75 1.28 -5.30
N GLY A 75 5.70 0.63 -4.64
CA GLY A 75 6.76 -0.15 -5.29
C GLY A 75 6.22 -1.31 -6.12
N ALA A 76 5.24 -2.04 -5.60
CA ALA A 76 4.55 -3.10 -6.33
C ALA A 76 3.83 -2.56 -7.58
N SER A 77 3.12 -1.43 -7.44
CA SER A 77 2.45 -0.76 -8.55
C SER A 77 3.43 -0.31 -9.64
N ALA A 78 4.52 0.33 -9.25
CA ALA A 78 5.56 0.77 -10.19
C ALA A 78 6.19 -0.42 -10.92
N ALA A 79 6.54 -1.49 -10.21
CA ALA A 79 7.13 -2.70 -10.79
C ALA A 79 6.19 -3.36 -11.80
N LEU A 80 4.89 -3.48 -11.49
CA LEU A 80 3.90 -4.01 -12.42
C LEU A 80 3.73 -3.13 -13.66
N THR A 81 3.71 -1.80 -13.47
CA THR A 81 3.55 -0.85 -14.57
C THR A 81 4.69 -0.94 -15.58
N ILE A 82 5.93 -1.13 -15.11
CA ILE A 82 7.11 -1.23 -16.00
C ILE A 82 7.39 -2.64 -16.52
N SER A 83 6.73 -3.67 -15.98
CA SER A 83 7.02 -5.07 -16.30
C SER A 83 6.52 -5.53 -17.68
N GLY A 84 5.65 -4.76 -18.34
CA GLY A 84 5.01 -5.15 -19.60
C GLY A 84 3.88 -6.18 -19.44
N ILE A 85 3.52 -6.57 -18.21
CA ILE A 85 2.35 -7.40 -17.92
C ILE A 85 1.08 -6.58 -18.20
N PRO A 86 -0.04 -7.20 -18.66
CA PRO A 86 -1.28 -6.46 -18.90
C PRO A 86 -1.93 -6.01 -17.59
N PHE A 87 -1.42 -4.92 -17.04
CA PHE A 87 -1.83 -4.29 -15.81
C PHE A 87 -2.49 -2.94 -16.11
N GLN A 88 -3.73 -2.75 -15.67
CA GLN A 88 -4.52 -1.53 -15.93
C GLN A 88 -4.28 -0.45 -14.84
N GLY A 89 -3.01 -0.33 -14.42
CA GLY A 89 -2.55 0.69 -13.47
C GLY A 89 -1.88 1.87 -14.17
N PRO A 90 -1.13 2.70 -13.44
CA PRO A 90 -0.62 2.48 -12.08
C PRO A 90 -1.63 2.71 -10.96
N LEU A 91 -1.32 2.14 -9.79
CA LEU A 91 -2.02 2.31 -8.53
C LEU A 91 -1.26 3.29 -7.65
N GLY A 92 -1.95 4.25 -7.06
CA GLY A 92 -1.48 5.06 -5.96
C GLY A 92 -1.97 4.51 -4.61
N ALA A 93 -1.25 4.82 -3.55
CA ALA A 93 -1.66 4.53 -2.18
C ALA A 93 -1.28 5.66 -1.25
N ALA A 94 -2.09 5.87 -0.21
CA ALA A 94 -1.84 6.84 0.83
C ALA A 94 -2.46 6.37 2.15
N ARG A 95 -1.81 6.73 3.28
CA ARG A 95 -2.38 6.61 4.61
C ARG A 95 -2.85 7.98 5.07
N VAL A 96 -4.00 8.04 5.71
CA VAL A 96 -4.57 9.28 6.24
C VAL A 96 -4.91 9.09 7.70
N GLY A 97 -4.38 9.99 8.54
CA GLY A 97 -4.79 10.20 9.92
C GLY A 97 -5.72 11.39 10.06
N PHE A 98 -6.42 11.47 11.19
CA PHE A 98 -7.23 12.64 11.57
C PHE A 98 -6.84 13.08 12.99
N ILE A 99 -6.16 14.22 13.08
CA ILE A 99 -5.55 14.74 14.31
C ILE A 99 -5.93 16.21 14.45
N ASP A 100 -6.40 16.61 15.61
CA ASP A 100 -6.78 18.00 15.92
C ASP A 100 -7.69 18.65 14.86
N GLY A 101 -8.62 17.87 14.31
CA GLY A 101 -9.57 18.37 13.31
C GLY A 101 -9.02 18.47 11.89
N ASN A 102 -7.80 17.99 11.61
CA ASN A 102 -7.14 18.06 10.32
C ASN A 102 -6.77 16.67 9.79
N TYR A 103 -6.82 16.50 8.46
CA TYR A 103 -6.28 15.31 7.81
C TYR A 103 -4.76 15.42 7.70
N VAL A 104 -4.06 14.35 8.10
CA VAL A 104 -2.60 14.22 8.01
C VAL A 104 -2.28 13.11 7.02
N LEU A 105 -1.45 13.43 6.03
CA LEU A 105 -1.01 12.46 5.01
C LEU A 105 0.20 11.67 5.51
N ASN A 106 0.11 10.35 5.45
CA ASN A 106 1.17 9.42 5.86
C ASN A 106 1.73 9.73 7.26
N PRO A 107 0.87 9.77 8.29
CA PRO A 107 1.29 10.09 9.64
C PRO A 107 2.33 9.11 10.16
N SER A 108 3.21 9.58 11.05
CA SER A 108 4.14 8.75 11.79
C SER A 108 3.40 7.83 12.79
N ARG A 109 4.12 6.87 13.35
CA ARG A 109 3.55 5.95 14.36
C ARG A 109 3.13 6.70 15.64
N GLU A 110 3.86 7.74 16.02
CA GLU A 110 3.50 8.57 17.17
C GLU A 110 2.22 9.34 16.89
N GLU A 111 2.12 9.99 15.73
CA GLU A 111 0.93 10.71 15.31
C GLU A 111 -0.30 9.79 15.17
N LEU A 112 -0.11 8.54 14.76
CA LEU A 112 -1.21 7.56 14.68
C LEU A 112 -1.79 7.20 16.05
N ASN A 113 -1.00 7.22 17.12
CA ASN A 113 -1.50 6.96 18.48
C ASN A 113 -2.52 8.02 18.93
N ASP A 114 -2.29 9.26 18.53
CA ASP A 114 -3.15 10.41 18.85
C ASP A 114 -4.27 10.60 17.81
N SER A 115 -4.23 9.85 16.72
CA SER A 115 -5.20 9.97 15.64
C SER A 115 -6.55 9.31 15.99
N PHE A 116 -7.63 9.93 15.54
CA PHE A 116 -8.98 9.36 15.54
C PHE A 116 -9.26 8.47 14.32
N LEU A 117 -8.37 8.50 13.32
CA LEU A 117 -8.49 7.75 12.08
C LEU A 117 -7.14 7.17 11.69
N ASP A 118 -7.10 5.90 11.36
CA ASP A 118 -6.04 5.27 10.57
C ASP A 118 -6.71 4.68 9.32
N MET A 119 -6.51 5.31 8.17
CA MET A 119 -7.13 4.91 6.92
C MET A 119 -6.08 4.73 5.84
N VAL A 120 -6.07 3.56 5.20
CA VAL A 120 -5.28 3.28 4.02
C VAL A 120 -6.20 3.27 2.80
N VAL A 121 -5.85 4.07 1.81
CA VAL A 121 -6.60 4.19 0.54
C VAL A 121 -5.69 3.80 -0.60
N GLY A 122 -6.18 2.94 -1.49
CA GLY A 122 -5.53 2.57 -2.73
C GLY A 122 -6.45 2.78 -3.93
N GLY A 123 -5.95 3.34 -5.00
CA GLY A 123 -6.76 3.61 -6.18
C GLY A 123 -5.96 3.98 -7.42
N THR A 124 -6.66 4.07 -8.53
CA THR A 124 -6.15 4.56 -9.80
C THR A 124 -6.38 6.07 -9.92
N ARG A 125 -6.03 6.63 -11.08
CA ARG A 125 -6.27 8.04 -11.37
C ARG A 125 -7.75 8.42 -11.22
N ASP A 126 -8.66 7.54 -11.64
CA ASP A 126 -10.07 7.86 -11.81
C ASP A 126 -10.96 7.28 -10.71
N ALA A 127 -10.45 6.31 -9.94
CA ALA A 127 -11.27 5.57 -8.98
C ALA A 127 -10.48 5.10 -7.75
N VAL A 128 -11.15 5.10 -6.60
CA VAL A 128 -10.70 4.41 -5.40
C VAL A 128 -11.09 2.94 -5.49
N LEU A 129 -10.13 2.04 -5.30
CA LEU A 129 -10.31 0.59 -5.41
C LEU A 129 -10.36 -0.11 -4.06
N MET A 130 -9.68 0.46 -3.07
CA MET A 130 -9.60 -0.11 -1.73
C MET A 130 -9.58 1.00 -0.68
N VAL A 131 -10.36 0.79 0.35
CA VAL A 131 -10.30 1.55 1.60
C VAL A 131 -10.23 0.54 2.73
N GLU A 132 -9.30 0.71 3.65
CA GLU A 132 -9.21 -0.02 4.90
C GLU A 132 -9.00 0.99 6.01
N SER A 133 -9.85 0.97 7.04
CA SER A 133 -9.82 2.00 8.07
C SER A 133 -10.14 1.44 9.44
N GLU A 134 -9.47 2.02 10.43
CA GLU A 134 -9.80 1.96 11.85
C GLU A 134 -10.13 3.37 12.32
N ALA A 135 -11.32 3.58 12.88
CA ALA A 135 -11.80 4.89 13.28
C ALA A 135 -12.42 4.86 14.68
N LYS A 136 -12.19 5.92 15.46
CA LYS A 136 -12.78 6.14 16.78
C LYS A 136 -14.02 7.05 16.63
N GLU A 137 -15.18 6.45 16.29
CA GLU A 137 -16.49 7.11 16.24
C GLU A 137 -16.55 8.41 15.40
N LEU A 138 -15.98 8.38 14.18
CA LEU A 138 -16.05 9.51 13.24
C LEU A 138 -17.35 9.46 12.43
N ASN A 139 -17.86 10.64 12.04
CA ASN A 139 -19.01 10.74 11.17
C ASN A 139 -18.68 10.42 9.71
N GLU A 140 -19.70 10.10 8.91
CA GLU A 140 -19.54 9.71 7.50
C GLU A 140 -18.91 10.80 6.64
N ASP A 141 -19.22 12.07 6.89
CA ASP A 141 -18.68 13.20 6.12
C ASP A 141 -17.16 13.32 6.31
N LEU A 142 -16.66 13.13 7.54
CA LEU A 142 -15.23 13.11 7.81
C LEU A 142 -14.54 11.89 7.19
N MET A 143 -15.19 10.73 7.22
CA MET A 143 -14.66 9.53 6.57
C MET A 143 -14.56 9.72 5.05
N LEU A 144 -15.61 10.25 4.42
CA LEU A 144 -15.60 10.56 2.99
C LEU A 144 -14.55 11.62 2.64
N GLY A 145 -14.44 12.66 3.46
CA GLY A 145 -13.40 13.69 3.31
C GLY A 145 -11.99 13.11 3.34
N ALA A 146 -11.72 12.14 4.23
CA ALA A 146 -10.43 11.44 4.31
C ALA A 146 -10.11 10.65 3.04
N VAL A 147 -11.10 9.94 2.48
CA VAL A 147 -10.95 9.20 1.22
C VAL A 147 -10.62 10.16 0.06
N LEU A 148 -11.34 11.27 -0.05
CA LEU A 148 -11.09 12.29 -1.08
C LEU A 148 -9.71 12.93 -0.92
N PHE A 149 -9.31 13.24 0.31
CA PHE A 149 -7.99 13.77 0.62
C PHE A 149 -6.87 12.81 0.21
N ALA A 150 -7.02 11.51 0.54
CA ALA A 150 -6.08 10.49 0.11
C ALA A 150 -5.99 10.39 -1.41
N HIS A 151 -7.15 10.34 -2.10
CA HIS A 151 -7.21 10.21 -3.55
C HIS A 151 -6.56 11.38 -4.28
N GLN A 152 -6.75 12.60 -3.80
CA GLN A 152 -6.10 13.78 -4.35
C GLN A 152 -4.58 13.74 -4.19
N ASN A 153 -4.10 13.36 -3.02
CA ASN A 153 -2.66 13.35 -2.72
C ASN A 153 -1.90 12.20 -3.40
N MET A 154 -2.52 11.04 -3.63
CA MET A 154 -1.86 9.94 -4.32
C MET A 154 -1.72 10.13 -5.85
N GLN A 155 -2.37 11.15 -6.45
CA GLN A 155 -2.22 11.44 -7.88
C GLN A 155 -0.78 11.71 -8.30
N VAL A 156 0.00 12.36 -7.44
CA VAL A 156 1.43 12.62 -7.65
C VAL A 156 2.22 11.32 -7.84
N VAL A 157 1.88 10.29 -7.07
CA VAL A 157 2.52 8.95 -7.17
C VAL A 157 2.20 8.33 -8.53
N ILE A 158 0.94 8.36 -8.94
CA ILE A 158 0.47 7.81 -10.21
C ILE A 158 1.18 8.48 -11.39
N GLU A 159 1.26 9.82 -11.38
CA GLU A 159 1.97 10.58 -12.40
C GLU A 159 3.46 10.23 -12.48
N ASN A 160 4.11 10.05 -11.34
CA ASN A 160 5.53 9.67 -11.30
C ASN A 160 5.77 8.24 -11.78
N CYS A 161 4.85 7.30 -11.51
CA CYS A 161 4.90 5.95 -12.09
C CYS A 161 4.78 5.99 -13.62
N LEU A 162 3.90 6.82 -14.16
CA LEU A 162 3.77 7.00 -15.62
C LEU A 162 5.01 7.67 -16.24
N LYS A 163 5.61 8.64 -15.57
CA LYS A 163 6.89 9.24 -16.01
C LYS A 163 8.00 8.20 -16.02
N LEU A 164 8.10 7.36 -14.97
CA LEU A 164 9.08 6.27 -14.91
C LEU A 164 8.90 5.30 -16.09
N LEU A 165 7.66 4.91 -16.39
CA LEU A 165 7.34 4.07 -17.54
C LEU A 165 7.84 4.70 -18.86
N SER A 166 7.62 6.00 -19.06
CA SER A 166 8.04 6.71 -20.26
C SER A 166 9.56 6.79 -20.41
N LEU A 167 10.32 6.79 -19.32
CA LEU A 167 11.78 6.81 -19.34
C LEU A 167 12.40 5.45 -19.67
N ILE A 168 11.72 4.36 -19.31
CA ILE A 168 12.24 3.00 -19.50
C ILE A 168 11.89 2.46 -20.88
N HIS A 169 10.75 2.84 -21.44
CA HIS A 169 10.26 2.36 -22.74
C HIS A 169 10.44 3.41 -23.87
N ILE A 170 11.61 4.01 -23.93
CA ILE A 170 11.99 4.88 -25.08
C ILE A 170 12.26 4.03 -26.33
#